data_a8ade25d4013205e054742a0e2817b63
#
_entry.id   a8ade25d4013205e054742a0e2817b63
#
_cell.length_a   1.000
_cell.length_b   1.000
_cell.length_c   1.000
_cell.angle_alpha   90.00
_cell.angle_beta   90.00
_cell.angle_gamma   90.00
#
_symmetry.space_group_name_H-M   'P 1'
#
loop_
_entity.id
_entity.type
_entity.pdbx_description
1 polymer ?
#
loop_
_entity_poly.entity_id
_entity_poly.type
_entity_poly.pdbx_seq_one_letter_code
_entity_poly.pdbx_strand_id
1 'polypeptide(L)'
;RSLVGSEMCIRDRPTSGCDTARSKQQPDMNQPTERTRKIYRVTWIGMVVNIALSLLKLAAGILGRSGAMIADAVHSISDLATDVIVLIFARISSKPEDAGHNYGHGKYETLASILISLALIAVGGGILADSIRNIRLVLTGEIIGRPGAIALIAAAISIVAKEVLYRYTVRVGRQTDSPSVVANAWHHRSDALSSLGTLVGIACAYFLGQKWRIADPIAALVVAVFIFKIAFDLLRSGLGELLEHALPAATEQEILNILTHSKE
;
A
#
# COMPACT_ATOMS: atom_id res chain seq x y z
N ARG A 1 7.88 -49.80 35.93
CA ARG A 1 6.46 -49.93 36.31
C ARG A 1 5.72 -48.75 35.67
N SER A 2 5.20 -48.80 34.45
CA SER A 2 4.00 -49.46 33.94
C SER A 2 2.71 -49.01 34.64
N LEU A 3 1.90 -48.26 33.94
CA LEU A 3 0.44 -48.19 33.92
C LEU A 3 0.06 -47.47 32.63
N VAL A 4 -0.19 -48.07 31.53
CA VAL A 4 -1.31 -48.89 31.02
C VAL A 4 -2.65 -48.18 31.19
N GLY A 5 -3.15 -47.70 30.08
CA GLY A 5 -4.40 -47.91 29.38
C GLY A 5 -5.69 -47.75 30.17
N SER A 6 -6.54 -46.87 29.71
CA SER A 6 -7.97 -47.09 29.77
C SER A 6 -8.60 -46.72 28.42
N GLU A 7 -8.69 -47.71 27.59
CA GLU A 7 -9.59 -47.74 26.44
C GLU A 7 -11.03 -47.69 26.96
N MET A 8 -11.72 -46.62 26.64
CA MET A 8 -13.17 -46.56 26.88
C MET A 8 -13.91 -47.03 25.64
N CYS A 9 -14.17 -48.35 25.62
CA CYS A 9 -15.11 -48.94 24.68
C CYS A 9 -16.51 -48.37 24.91
N ILE A 10 -17.01 -47.54 24.02
CA ILE A 10 -18.42 -47.22 23.92
C ILE A 10 -19.06 -48.29 23.02
N ARG A 11 -19.90 -49.09 23.65
CA ARG A 11 -20.68 -50.21 23.16
C ARG A 11 -21.68 -49.76 22.12
N ASP A 12 -21.55 -50.28 20.90
CA ASP A 12 -22.50 -50.15 19.81
C ASP A 12 -23.86 -50.75 20.17
N ARG A 13 -24.93 -49.95 20.04
CA ARG A 13 -26.29 -50.47 19.90
C ARG A 13 -26.72 -50.33 18.44
N PRO A 14 -27.17 -51.39 17.82
CA PRO A 14 -27.80 -51.31 16.52
C PRO A 14 -29.28 -50.89 16.69
N THR A 15 -29.62 -49.68 16.22
CA THR A 15 -31.01 -49.35 15.94
C THR A 15 -31.12 -49.09 14.44
N SER A 16 -31.75 -50.06 13.81
CA SER A 16 -32.30 -50.01 12.47
C SER A 16 -33.27 -48.85 12.29
N GLY A 17 -33.12 -48.11 11.20
CA GLY A 17 -34.20 -47.35 10.61
C GLY A 17 -34.13 -45.84 10.85
N CYS A 18 -33.36 -45.15 10.04
CA CYS A 18 -33.69 -43.82 9.47
C CYS A 18 -32.62 -43.35 8.48
N ASP A 19 -32.41 -44.09 7.41
CA ASP A 19 -31.74 -43.62 6.21
C ASP A 19 -32.77 -43.00 5.31
N THR A 20 -33.04 -41.71 5.50
CA THR A 20 -33.49 -40.82 4.40
C THR A 20 -33.25 -39.38 4.79
N ALA A 21 -32.53 -38.69 3.93
CA ALA A 21 -32.43 -37.26 3.83
C ALA A 21 -31.62 -36.53 4.92
N ARG A 22 -30.31 -36.54 4.80
CA ARG A 22 -29.51 -35.32 4.94
C ARG A 22 -28.09 -35.51 4.40
N SER A 23 -27.94 -35.70 3.10
CA SER A 23 -26.72 -35.27 2.43
C SER A 23 -26.66 -33.74 2.53
N LYS A 24 -26.30 -33.22 3.71
CA LYS A 24 -25.79 -31.90 3.81
C LYS A 24 -24.52 -31.89 2.98
N GLN A 25 -24.63 -31.35 1.75
CA GLN A 25 -23.49 -30.94 0.96
C GLN A 25 -22.53 -30.23 1.89
N GLN A 26 -21.45 -30.88 2.27
CA GLN A 26 -20.28 -30.19 2.78
C GLN A 26 -19.92 -29.17 1.72
N PRO A 27 -19.91 -27.87 2.04
CA PRO A 27 -19.48 -26.88 1.07
C PRO A 27 -18.07 -27.26 0.65
N ASP A 28 -17.89 -27.42 -0.65
CA ASP A 28 -16.63 -27.72 -1.31
C ASP A 28 -15.61 -26.70 -0.82
N MET A 29 -14.69 -27.07 0.09
CA MET A 29 -13.75 -26.17 0.74
C MET A 29 -12.74 -25.57 -0.24
N ASN A 30 -12.79 -25.96 -1.50
CA ASN A 30 -11.91 -25.50 -2.57
C ASN A 30 -12.53 -24.43 -3.49
N GLN A 31 -13.81 -24.06 -3.34
CA GLN A 31 -14.40 -22.99 -4.12
C GLN A 31 -14.40 -21.69 -3.30
N PRO A 32 -13.75 -20.62 -3.79
CA PRO A 32 -13.82 -19.32 -3.11
C PRO A 32 -15.28 -18.89 -3.00
N THR A 33 -15.72 -18.58 -1.78
CA THR A 33 -17.07 -18.11 -1.52
C THR A 33 -17.35 -16.88 -2.40
N GLU A 34 -18.62 -16.61 -2.73
CA GLU A 34 -19.01 -15.46 -3.54
C GLU A 34 -18.46 -14.14 -2.94
N ARG A 35 -18.37 -14.06 -1.62
CA ARG A 35 -17.72 -12.99 -0.87
C ARG A 35 -16.25 -12.83 -1.25
N THR A 36 -15.49 -13.93 -1.22
CA THR A 36 -14.06 -13.93 -1.55
C THR A 36 -13.83 -13.51 -3.01
N ARG A 37 -14.66 -14.01 -3.93
CA ARG A 37 -14.58 -13.63 -5.35
C ARG A 37 -14.83 -12.11 -5.57
N LYS A 38 -15.76 -11.50 -4.85
CA LYS A 38 -16.03 -10.05 -4.93
C LYS A 38 -14.82 -9.25 -4.39
N ILE A 39 -14.23 -9.67 -3.28
CA ILE A 39 -13.04 -9.03 -2.70
C ILE A 39 -11.86 -9.12 -3.68
N TYR A 40 -11.56 -10.28 -4.23
CA TYR A 40 -10.49 -10.43 -5.21
C TYR A 40 -10.71 -9.55 -6.46
N ARG A 41 -11.94 -9.54 -7.00
CA ARG A 41 -12.26 -8.72 -8.17
C ARG A 41 -12.02 -7.23 -7.91
N VAL A 42 -12.48 -6.67 -6.80
CA VAL A 42 -12.31 -5.24 -6.52
C VAL A 42 -10.84 -4.89 -6.29
N THR A 43 -10.08 -5.75 -5.62
CA THR A 43 -8.65 -5.56 -5.40
C THR A 43 -7.87 -5.57 -6.72
N TRP A 44 -8.15 -6.53 -7.62
CA TRP A 44 -7.54 -6.59 -8.94
C TRP A 44 -7.87 -5.37 -9.81
N ILE A 45 -9.14 -4.93 -9.81
CA ILE A 45 -9.55 -3.71 -10.53
C ILE A 45 -8.79 -2.51 -9.97
N GLY A 46 -8.70 -2.38 -8.64
CA GLY A 46 -7.94 -1.31 -7.99
C GLY A 46 -6.49 -1.29 -8.43
N MET A 47 -5.82 -2.43 -8.41
CA MET A 47 -4.42 -2.56 -8.80
C MET A 47 -4.19 -2.19 -10.28
N VAL A 48 -5.01 -2.70 -11.19
CA VAL A 48 -4.90 -2.38 -12.63
C VAL A 48 -5.13 -0.89 -12.88
N VAL A 49 -6.12 -0.29 -12.24
CA VAL A 49 -6.39 1.15 -12.35
C VAL A 49 -5.22 1.96 -11.79
N ASN A 50 -4.66 1.60 -10.65
CA ASN A 50 -3.50 2.28 -10.07
C ASN A 50 -2.27 2.20 -10.98
N ILE A 51 -1.98 1.04 -11.57
CA ILE A 51 -0.89 0.88 -12.54
C ILE A 51 -1.12 1.81 -13.75
N ALA A 52 -2.31 1.77 -14.33
CA ALA A 52 -2.64 2.59 -15.50
C ALA A 52 -2.53 4.09 -15.20
N LEU A 53 -3.01 4.54 -14.03
CA LEU A 53 -2.93 5.93 -13.60
C LEU A 53 -1.49 6.36 -13.30
N SER A 54 -0.67 5.52 -12.70
CA SER A 54 0.74 5.82 -12.43
C SER A 54 1.53 6.00 -13.72
N LEU A 55 1.31 5.12 -14.71
CA LEU A 55 1.92 5.24 -16.03
C LEU A 55 1.43 6.49 -16.78
N LEU A 56 0.14 6.78 -16.72
CA LEU A 56 -0.45 7.99 -17.31
C LEU A 56 0.16 9.26 -16.70
N LYS A 57 0.26 9.33 -15.38
CA LYS A 57 0.87 10.46 -14.66
C LYS A 57 2.34 10.63 -15.04
N LEU A 58 3.10 9.54 -15.10
CA LEU A 58 4.52 9.59 -15.46
C LEU A 58 4.71 10.10 -16.90
N ALA A 59 3.98 9.52 -17.85
CA ALA A 59 4.01 9.95 -19.24
C ALA A 59 3.60 11.42 -19.39
N ALA A 60 2.50 11.83 -18.74
CA ALA A 60 2.02 13.21 -18.78
C ALA A 60 2.97 14.19 -18.06
N GLY A 61 3.65 13.76 -17.00
CA GLY A 61 4.66 14.57 -16.32
C GLY A 61 5.89 14.84 -17.19
N ILE A 62 6.39 13.81 -17.88
CA ILE A 62 7.52 13.93 -18.80
C ILE A 62 7.15 14.77 -20.03
N LEU A 63 6.06 14.43 -20.72
CA LEU A 63 5.61 15.14 -21.93
C LEU A 63 5.15 16.55 -21.63
N GLY A 64 4.48 16.75 -20.47
CA GLY A 64 4.01 18.03 -19.99
C GLY A 64 5.08 18.88 -19.30
N ARG A 65 6.29 18.37 -19.10
CA ARG A 65 7.39 19.05 -18.39
C ARG A 65 6.95 19.62 -17.05
N SER A 66 6.18 18.84 -16.28
CA SER A 66 5.68 19.22 -14.96
C SER A 66 6.40 18.42 -13.89
N GLY A 67 7.17 19.12 -13.04
CA GLY A 67 7.85 18.52 -11.90
C GLY A 67 6.86 17.98 -10.86
N ALA A 68 5.76 18.67 -10.63
CA ALA A 68 4.70 18.25 -9.72
C ALA A 68 4.03 16.96 -10.19
N MET A 69 3.77 16.80 -11.49
CA MET A 69 3.18 15.56 -12.03
C MET A 69 4.16 14.38 -11.95
N ILE A 70 5.45 14.60 -12.20
CA ILE A 70 6.48 13.55 -12.05
C ILE A 70 6.55 13.12 -10.58
N ALA A 71 6.57 14.06 -9.64
CA ALA A 71 6.58 13.76 -8.22
C ALA A 71 5.34 12.94 -7.78
N ASP A 72 4.15 13.33 -8.23
CA ASP A 72 2.90 12.61 -7.96
C ASP A 72 2.86 11.21 -8.62
N ALA A 73 3.47 11.05 -9.80
CA ALA A 73 3.66 9.74 -10.44
C ALA A 73 4.58 8.83 -9.62
N VAL A 74 5.72 9.35 -9.16
CA VAL A 74 6.68 8.62 -8.33
C VAL A 74 6.02 8.19 -7.01
N HIS A 75 5.26 9.07 -6.36
CA HIS A 75 4.48 8.71 -5.18
C HIS A 75 3.52 7.55 -5.45
N SER A 76 2.73 7.62 -6.53
CA SER A 76 1.80 6.54 -6.90
C SER A 76 2.52 5.22 -7.28
N ILE A 77 3.71 5.28 -7.87
CA ILE A 77 4.54 4.11 -8.17
C ILE A 77 5.10 3.50 -6.87
N SER A 78 5.49 4.34 -5.90
CA SER A 78 5.99 3.85 -4.61
C SER A 78 4.94 3.05 -3.84
N ASP A 79 3.68 3.52 -3.84
CA ASP A 79 2.57 2.82 -3.21
C ASP A 79 2.36 1.45 -3.87
N LEU A 80 2.34 1.41 -5.21
CA LEU A 80 2.26 0.15 -5.96
C LEU A 80 3.43 -0.79 -5.68
N ALA A 81 4.65 -0.27 -5.59
CA ALA A 81 5.84 -1.07 -5.31
C ALA A 81 5.73 -1.69 -3.91
N THR A 82 5.27 -0.92 -2.92
CA THR A 82 5.05 -1.42 -1.56
C THR A 82 3.99 -2.51 -1.55
N ASP A 83 2.84 -2.32 -2.23
CA ASP A 83 1.77 -3.33 -2.33
C ASP A 83 2.26 -4.63 -2.96
N VAL A 84 3.00 -4.54 -4.07
CA VAL A 84 3.56 -5.72 -4.77
C VAL A 84 4.55 -6.47 -3.89
N ILE A 85 5.40 -5.74 -3.16
CA ILE A 85 6.37 -6.34 -2.25
C ILE A 85 5.69 -7.07 -1.11
N VAL A 86 4.74 -6.42 -0.44
CA VAL A 86 3.95 -7.06 0.61
C VAL A 86 3.34 -8.37 0.09
N LEU A 87 2.78 -8.39 -1.13
CA LEU A 87 2.19 -9.60 -1.71
C LEU A 87 3.22 -10.70 -2.03
N ILE A 88 4.38 -10.33 -2.60
CA ILE A 88 5.44 -11.30 -2.96
C ILE A 88 6.10 -11.85 -1.70
N PHE A 89 6.46 -10.97 -0.79
CA PHE A 89 7.22 -11.36 0.40
C PHE A 89 6.36 -12.03 1.47
N ALA A 90 5.07 -11.67 1.61
CA ALA A 90 4.13 -12.43 2.43
C ALA A 90 4.07 -13.91 1.99
N ARG A 91 4.21 -14.16 0.68
CA ARG A 91 4.26 -15.52 0.12
C ARG A 91 5.60 -16.23 0.37
N ILE A 92 6.72 -15.50 0.38
CA ILE A 92 8.05 -16.05 0.65
C ILE A 92 8.23 -16.24 2.16
N SER A 93 7.82 -15.27 2.96
CA SER A 93 7.88 -15.28 4.42
C SER A 93 7.05 -16.41 5.05
N SER A 94 5.99 -16.86 4.36
CA SER A 94 5.18 -18.01 4.81
C SER A 94 5.83 -19.38 4.58
N LYS A 95 7.02 -19.44 3.95
CA LYS A 95 7.77 -20.70 3.82
C LYS A 95 8.34 -21.11 5.16
N PRO A 96 8.18 -22.40 5.54
CA PRO A 96 8.76 -22.92 6.78
C PRO A 96 10.29 -22.84 6.75
N GLU A 97 10.89 -23.06 7.89
CA GLU A 97 12.32 -23.19 8.08
C GLU A 97 12.91 -24.26 7.15
N ASP A 98 14.06 -23.96 6.57
CA ASP A 98 14.83 -24.89 5.74
C ASP A 98 16.28 -25.04 6.27
N ALA A 99 17.05 -25.94 5.67
CA ALA A 99 18.43 -26.21 6.09
C ALA A 99 19.37 -25.00 5.98
N GLY A 100 18.98 -23.96 5.24
CA GLY A 100 19.73 -22.71 5.09
C GLY A 100 19.22 -21.56 5.96
N HIS A 101 17.99 -21.66 6.48
CA HIS A 101 17.30 -20.59 7.20
C HIS A 101 16.59 -21.13 8.43
N ASN A 102 17.32 -21.34 9.51
CA ASN A 102 16.86 -21.91 10.78
C ASN A 102 15.75 -21.08 11.47
N TYR A 103 15.60 -19.80 11.12
CA TYR A 103 14.58 -18.87 11.65
C TYR A 103 13.51 -18.50 10.62
N GLY A 104 13.42 -19.25 9.51
CA GLY A 104 12.49 -18.97 8.44
C GLY A 104 12.89 -17.79 7.55
N HIS A 105 11.96 -17.38 6.67
CA HIS A 105 12.22 -16.39 5.61
C HIS A 105 11.62 -15.01 5.87
N GLY A 106 11.15 -14.74 7.10
CA GLY A 106 10.46 -13.48 7.45
C GLY A 106 11.27 -12.21 7.15
N LYS A 107 12.59 -12.23 7.41
CA LYS A 107 13.46 -11.05 7.21
C LYS A 107 13.68 -10.63 5.75
N TYR A 108 13.27 -11.45 4.77
CA TYR A 108 13.31 -11.05 3.35
C TYR A 108 12.32 -9.91 3.04
N GLU A 109 11.15 -9.88 3.67
CA GLU A 109 10.19 -8.78 3.54
C GLU A 109 10.79 -7.45 4.02
N THR A 110 11.45 -7.49 5.17
CA THR A 110 12.12 -6.33 5.75
C THR A 110 13.26 -5.82 4.87
N LEU A 111 14.08 -6.72 4.33
CA LEU A 111 15.18 -6.36 3.41
C LEU A 111 14.64 -5.68 2.15
N ALA A 112 13.57 -6.19 1.58
CA ALA A 112 12.96 -5.60 0.41
C ALA A 112 12.36 -4.21 0.68
N SER A 113 11.71 -4.03 1.83
CA SER A 113 11.21 -2.73 2.29
C SER A 113 12.34 -1.71 2.43
N ILE A 114 13.51 -2.12 2.92
CA ILE A 114 14.71 -1.27 3.00
C ILE A 114 15.22 -0.90 1.61
N LEU A 115 15.31 -1.83 0.68
CA LEU A 115 15.77 -1.55 -0.69
C LEU A 115 14.85 -0.54 -1.40
N ILE A 116 13.52 -0.67 -1.22
CA ILE A 116 12.57 0.31 -1.74
C ILE A 116 12.75 1.67 -1.09
N SER A 117 12.88 1.71 0.23
CA SER A 117 13.06 2.99 0.92
C SER A 117 14.30 3.72 0.44
N LEU A 118 15.40 3.01 0.19
CA LEU A 118 16.62 3.59 -0.38
C LEU A 118 16.41 4.11 -1.80
N ALA A 119 15.71 3.35 -2.65
CA ALA A 119 15.36 3.80 -4.00
C ALA A 119 14.47 5.04 -3.97
N LEU A 120 13.48 5.09 -3.08
CA LEU A 120 12.61 6.26 -2.87
C LEU A 120 13.38 7.49 -2.38
N ILE A 121 14.33 7.31 -1.45
CA ILE A 121 15.21 8.40 -0.99
C ILE A 121 16.03 8.95 -2.17
N ALA A 122 16.57 8.09 -3.02
CA ALA A 122 17.35 8.52 -4.17
C ALA A 122 16.50 9.29 -5.19
N VAL A 123 15.33 8.76 -5.56
CA VAL A 123 14.43 9.41 -6.54
C VAL A 123 13.80 10.67 -5.95
N GLY A 124 13.30 10.62 -4.71
CA GLY A 124 12.76 11.77 -3.99
C GLY A 124 13.80 12.89 -3.83
N GLY A 125 15.06 12.51 -3.55
CA GLY A 125 16.19 13.44 -3.50
C GLY A 125 16.45 14.13 -4.84
N GLY A 126 16.37 13.40 -5.94
CA GLY A 126 16.46 13.97 -7.28
C GLY A 126 15.36 14.99 -7.56
N ILE A 127 14.09 14.64 -7.25
CA ILE A 127 12.95 15.55 -7.42
C ILE A 127 13.10 16.80 -6.52
N LEU A 128 13.54 16.62 -5.28
CA LEU A 128 13.78 17.69 -4.33
C LEU A 128 14.84 18.67 -4.87
N ALA A 129 15.99 18.16 -5.33
CA ALA A 129 17.08 18.94 -5.88
C ALA A 129 16.63 19.72 -7.12
N ASP A 130 15.90 19.08 -8.04
CA ASP A 130 15.37 19.72 -9.25
C ASP A 130 14.33 20.82 -8.92
N SER A 131 13.44 20.54 -7.97
CA SER A 131 12.45 21.52 -7.50
C SER A 131 13.11 22.76 -6.90
N ILE A 132 14.11 22.57 -6.04
CA ILE A 132 14.88 23.69 -5.43
C ILE A 132 15.62 24.48 -6.52
N ARG A 133 16.23 23.79 -7.48
CA ARG A 133 16.91 24.43 -8.62
C ARG A 133 15.93 25.28 -9.41
N ASN A 134 14.77 24.75 -9.78
CA ASN A 134 13.76 25.48 -10.56
C ASN A 134 13.19 26.69 -9.80
N ILE A 135 12.97 26.56 -8.48
CA ILE A 135 12.57 27.67 -7.62
C ILE A 135 13.64 28.77 -7.62
N ARG A 136 14.93 28.43 -7.48
CA ARG A 136 16.03 29.40 -7.52
C ARG A 136 16.09 30.11 -8.84
N LEU A 137 15.97 29.40 -9.99
CA LEU A 137 15.95 29.97 -11.32
C LEU A 137 14.85 31.05 -11.48
N VAL A 138 13.65 30.77 -10.97
CA VAL A 138 12.56 31.75 -10.99
C VAL A 138 12.87 32.95 -10.12
N LEU A 139 13.45 32.78 -8.95
CA LEU A 139 13.80 33.86 -8.03
C LEU A 139 14.95 34.75 -8.59
N THR A 140 15.84 34.18 -9.42
CA THR A 140 16.90 34.94 -10.11
C THR A 140 16.41 35.64 -11.41
N GLY A 141 15.11 35.48 -11.74
CA GLY A 141 14.49 36.12 -12.89
C GLY A 141 14.55 35.30 -14.18
N GLU A 142 15.02 34.08 -14.12
CA GLU A 142 14.98 33.18 -15.26
C GLU A 142 13.54 32.64 -15.50
N ILE A 143 13.22 32.43 -16.78
CA ILE A 143 11.89 32.01 -17.19
C ILE A 143 11.87 30.50 -17.28
N ILE A 144 11.18 29.84 -16.35
CA ILE A 144 10.90 28.39 -16.46
C ILE A 144 9.81 28.15 -17.51
N GLY A 145 9.91 27.01 -18.22
CA GLY A 145 8.88 26.56 -19.15
C GLY A 145 7.52 26.44 -18.50
N ARG A 146 6.46 26.73 -19.24
CA ARG A 146 5.08 26.49 -18.80
C ARG A 146 4.80 24.99 -18.81
N PRO A 147 4.22 24.40 -17.74
CA PRO A 147 3.78 23.03 -17.79
C PRO A 147 2.73 22.82 -18.89
N GLY A 148 2.78 21.68 -19.56
CA GLY A 148 1.87 21.37 -20.66
C GLY A 148 0.44 21.10 -20.17
N ALA A 149 -0.57 21.40 -20.99
CA ALA A 149 -1.96 21.08 -20.70
C ALA A 149 -2.18 19.57 -20.46
N ILE A 150 -1.35 18.72 -21.03
CA ILE A 150 -1.41 17.27 -20.85
C ILE A 150 -1.21 16.86 -19.38
N ALA A 151 -0.35 17.54 -18.63
CA ALA A 151 -0.15 17.29 -17.22
C ALA A 151 -1.41 17.67 -16.41
N LEU A 152 -2.03 18.81 -16.72
CA LEU A 152 -3.26 19.26 -16.07
C LEU A 152 -4.43 18.28 -16.32
N ILE A 153 -4.59 17.84 -17.55
CA ILE A 153 -5.66 16.90 -17.93
C ILE A 153 -5.44 15.56 -17.24
N ALA A 154 -4.20 15.05 -17.23
CA ALA A 154 -3.87 13.79 -16.59
C ALA A 154 -4.09 13.85 -15.06
N ALA A 155 -3.77 14.99 -14.40
CA ALA A 155 -4.06 15.19 -12.99
C ALA A 155 -5.57 15.13 -12.72
N ALA A 156 -6.37 15.84 -13.50
CA ALA A 156 -7.83 15.83 -13.35
C ALA A 156 -8.41 14.43 -13.57
N ILE A 157 -8.00 13.72 -14.63
CA ILE A 157 -8.41 12.33 -14.91
C ILE A 157 -8.03 11.42 -13.73
N SER A 158 -6.82 11.54 -13.20
CA SER A 158 -6.35 10.71 -12.09
C SER A 158 -7.20 10.90 -10.83
N ILE A 159 -7.54 12.14 -10.47
CA ILE A 159 -8.37 12.45 -9.30
C ILE A 159 -9.79 11.86 -9.48
N VAL A 160 -10.40 12.08 -10.65
CA VAL A 160 -11.73 11.55 -10.94
C VAL A 160 -11.73 10.02 -10.90
N ALA A 161 -10.75 9.39 -11.53
CA ALA A 161 -10.64 7.93 -11.56
C ALA A 161 -10.43 7.34 -10.14
N LYS A 162 -9.61 7.96 -9.29
CA LYS A 162 -9.41 7.55 -7.89
C LYS A 162 -10.67 7.75 -7.05
N GLU A 163 -11.43 8.83 -7.25
CA GLU A 163 -12.70 9.03 -6.55
C GLU A 163 -13.76 8.00 -6.97
N VAL A 164 -13.83 7.64 -8.26
CA VAL A 164 -14.72 6.57 -8.75
C VAL A 164 -14.29 5.23 -8.15
N LEU A 165 -12.99 4.94 -8.14
CA LEU A 165 -12.43 3.72 -7.54
C LEU A 165 -12.74 3.64 -6.05
N TYR A 166 -12.58 4.75 -5.30
CA TYR A 166 -12.97 4.84 -3.89
C TYR A 166 -14.44 4.44 -3.70
N ARG A 167 -15.37 5.06 -4.47
CA ARG A 167 -16.80 4.79 -4.35
C ARG A 167 -17.16 3.34 -4.67
N TYR A 168 -16.51 2.78 -5.67
CA TYR A 168 -16.69 1.38 -6.03
C TYR A 168 -16.18 0.46 -4.92
N THR A 169 -14.93 0.67 -4.46
CA THR A 169 -14.27 -0.17 -3.47
C THR A 169 -14.97 -0.11 -2.10
N VAL A 170 -15.38 1.09 -1.64
CA VAL A 170 -16.09 1.21 -0.35
C VAL A 170 -17.47 0.54 -0.38
N ARG A 171 -18.16 0.58 -1.53
CA ARG A 171 -19.46 -0.11 -1.69
C ARG A 171 -19.27 -1.62 -1.58
N VAL A 172 -18.28 -2.18 -2.29
CA VAL A 172 -17.99 -3.61 -2.20
C VAL A 172 -17.51 -4.00 -0.80
N GLY A 173 -16.64 -3.22 -0.17
CA GLY A 173 -16.16 -3.44 1.19
C GLY A 173 -17.28 -3.53 2.23
N ARG A 174 -18.27 -2.62 2.12
CA ARG A 174 -19.47 -2.65 2.98
C ARG A 174 -20.39 -3.84 2.68
N GLN A 175 -20.57 -4.22 1.40
CA GLN A 175 -21.38 -5.38 1.02
C GLN A 175 -20.77 -6.71 1.45
N THR A 176 -19.45 -6.79 1.51
CA THR A 176 -18.72 -8.00 1.90
C THR A 176 -18.34 -7.99 3.38
N ASP A 177 -18.73 -6.96 4.13
CA ASP A 177 -18.37 -6.77 5.54
C ASP A 177 -16.86 -7.00 5.77
N SER A 178 -16.04 -6.32 4.93
CA SER A 178 -14.58 -6.45 4.94
C SER A 178 -13.92 -5.13 5.31
N PRO A 179 -13.46 -4.98 6.58
CA PRO A 179 -12.79 -3.76 7.03
C PRO A 179 -11.54 -3.43 6.22
N SER A 180 -10.78 -4.44 5.76
CA SER A 180 -9.56 -4.25 4.96
C SER A 180 -9.87 -3.64 3.58
N VAL A 181 -10.96 -4.07 2.92
CA VAL A 181 -11.39 -3.47 1.64
C VAL A 181 -11.88 -2.04 1.84
N VAL A 182 -12.56 -1.76 2.95
CA VAL A 182 -12.98 -0.39 3.30
C VAL A 182 -11.76 0.50 3.57
N ALA A 183 -10.77 0.00 4.31
CA ALA A 183 -9.52 0.73 4.58
C ALA A 183 -8.77 1.04 3.27
N ASN A 184 -8.66 0.06 2.35
CA ASN A 184 -8.06 0.27 1.03
C ASN A 184 -8.83 1.31 0.19
N ALA A 185 -10.16 1.37 0.30
CA ALA A 185 -10.93 2.42 -0.35
C ALA A 185 -10.54 3.82 0.19
N TRP A 186 -10.42 3.98 1.50
CA TRP A 186 -9.98 5.24 2.10
C TRP A 186 -8.56 5.64 1.69
N HIS A 187 -7.67 4.66 1.48
CA HIS A 187 -6.34 4.91 0.93
C HIS A 187 -6.43 5.54 -0.47
N HIS A 188 -7.22 4.97 -1.39
CA HIS A 188 -7.44 5.59 -2.71
C HIS A 188 -7.96 7.02 -2.65
N ARG A 189 -8.83 7.32 -1.68
CA ARG A 189 -9.33 8.69 -1.47
C ARG A 189 -8.26 9.64 -0.93
N SER A 190 -7.43 9.16 -0.01
CA SER A 190 -6.28 9.93 0.51
C SER A 190 -5.32 10.31 -0.61
N ASP A 191 -5.02 9.37 -1.52
CA ASP A 191 -4.18 9.62 -2.68
C ASP A 191 -4.83 10.62 -3.67
N ALA A 192 -6.15 10.57 -3.84
CA ALA A 192 -6.85 11.55 -4.66
C ALA A 192 -6.72 12.98 -4.07
N LEU A 193 -6.78 13.10 -2.74
CA LEU A 193 -6.61 14.38 -2.05
C LEU A 193 -5.17 14.90 -2.16
N SER A 194 -4.15 14.02 -2.06
CA SER A 194 -2.75 14.43 -2.26
C SER A 194 -2.50 14.91 -3.70
N SER A 195 -3.06 14.22 -4.70
CA SER A 195 -2.99 14.63 -6.10
C SER A 195 -3.74 15.95 -6.40
N LEU A 196 -4.66 16.38 -5.53
CA LEU A 196 -5.33 17.69 -5.66
C LEU A 196 -4.32 18.84 -5.48
N GLY A 197 -3.37 18.72 -4.55
CA GLY A 197 -2.29 19.68 -4.38
C GLY A 197 -1.43 19.84 -5.65
N THR A 198 -1.10 18.72 -6.28
CA THR A 198 -0.41 18.67 -7.58
C THR A 198 -1.23 19.37 -8.67
N LEU A 199 -2.54 19.05 -8.77
CA LEU A 199 -3.43 19.69 -9.75
C LEU A 199 -3.47 21.21 -9.57
N VAL A 200 -3.60 21.70 -8.34
CA VAL A 200 -3.62 23.14 -8.04
C VAL A 200 -2.29 23.79 -8.42
N GLY A 201 -1.15 23.18 -8.10
CA GLY A 201 0.17 23.69 -8.49
C GLY A 201 0.33 23.83 -9.99
N ILE A 202 -0.05 22.77 -10.75
CA ILE A 202 -0.01 22.78 -12.22
C ILE A 202 -0.99 23.81 -12.79
N ALA A 203 -2.22 23.90 -12.26
CA ALA A 203 -3.23 24.83 -12.72
C ALA A 203 -2.79 26.29 -12.51
N CYS A 204 -2.23 26.63 -11.35
CA CYS A 204 -1.68 27.95 -11.08
C CYS A 204 -0.55 28.30 -12.07
N ALA A 205 0.39 27.36 -12.28
CA ALA A 205 1.49 27.55 -13.22
C ALA A 205 1.02 27.67 -14.68
N TYR A 206 -0.10 27.01 -15.00
CA TYR A 206 -0.66 27.03 -16.36
C TYR A 206 -1.50 28.28 -16.66
N PHE A 207 -2.41 28.70 -15.77
CA PHE A 207 -3.41 29.73 -16.05
C PHE A 207 -3.02 31.14 -15.59
N LEU A 208 -2.25 31.31 -14.50
CA LEU A 208 -2.01 32.60 -13.87
C LEU A 208 -0.80 33.36 -14.44
N GLY A 209 -0.13 32.81 -15.46
CA GLY A 209 0.95 33.50 -16.17
C GLY A 209 2.34 33.27 -15.57
N GLN A 210 3.30 34.08 -16.05
CA GLN A 210 4.74 33.83 -15.85
C GLN A 210 5.17 33.83 -14.38
N LYS A 211 4.61 34.72 -13.56
CA LYS A 211 4.95 34.84 -12.13
C LYS A 211 4.51 33.60 -11.33
N TRP A 212 3.47 32.89 -11.77
CA TRP A 212 2.92 31.74 -11.10
C TRP A 212 3.51 30.39 -11.55
N ARG A 213 4.45 30.42 -12.51
CA ARG A 213 5.14 29.18 -12.94
C ARG A 213 5.93 28.52 -11.82
N ILE A 214 6.27 29.25 -10.76
CA ILE A 214 6.87 28.73 -9.54
C ILE A 214 5.96 27.75 -8.79
N ALA A 215 4.65 27.78 -9.03
CA ALA A 215 3.68 26.92 -8.33
C ALA A 215 3.89 25.43 -8.63
N ASP A 216 4.28 25.06 -9.87
CA ASP A 216 4.59 23.66 -10.21
C ASP A 216 5.83 23.13 -9.45
N PRO A 217 7.01 23.77 -9.45
CA PRO A 217 8.13 23.30 -8.64
C PRO A 217 7.88 23.39 -7.13
N ILE A 218 7.02 24.28 -6.63
CA ILE A 218 6.61 24.29 -5.21
C ILE A 218 5.75 23.06 -4.92
N ALA A 219 4.78 22.73 -5.77
CA ALA A 219 3.99 21.53 -5.60
C ALA A 219 4.86 20.26 -5.67
N ALA A 220 5.82 20.20 -6.60
CA ALA A 220 6.80 19.11 -6.67
C ALA A 220 7.64 19.01 -5.39
N LEU A 221 8.07 20.13 -4.82
CA LEU A 221 8.83 20.19 -3.57
C LEU A 221 8.02 19.59 -2.41
N VAL A 222 6.74 19.99 -2.29
CA VAL A 222 5.85 19.48 -1.24
C VAL A 222 5.69 17.96 -1.36
N VAL A 223 5.41 17.46 -2.56
CA VAL A 223 5.27 16.02 -2.79
C VAL A 223 6.58 15.28 -2.51
N ALA A 224 7.73 15.83 -2.93
CA ALA A 224 9.05 15.24 -2.65
C ALA A 224 9.33 15.12 -1.15
N VAL A 225 8.95 16.11 -0.34
CA VAL A 225 9.08 16.05 1.13
C VAL A 225 8.22 14.94 1.70
N PHE A 226 7.00 14.73 1.20
CA PHE A 226 6.15 13.59 1.61
C PHE A 226 6.77 12.25 1.24
N ILE A 227 7.32 12.12 0.01
CA ILE A 227 8.03 10.89 -0.42
C ILE A 227 9.21 10.62 0.51
N PHE A 228 9.99 11.65 0.84
CA PHE A 228 11.13 11.53 1.77
C PHE A 228 10.69 11.05 3.16
N LYS A 229 9.61 11.60 3.68
CA LYS A 229 9.06 11.19 4.98
C LYS A 229 8.66 9.71 4.96
N ILE A 230 7.88 9.29 3.97
CA ILE A 230 7.44 7.89 3.81
C ILE A 230 8.65 6.96 3.70
N ALA A 231 9.61 7.31 2.85
CA ALA A 231 10.82 6.53 2.65
C ALA A 231 11.66 6.41 3.94
N PHE A 232 11.77 7.50 4.70
CA PHE A 232 12.50 7.50 5.96
C PHE A 232 11.80 6.67 7.04
N ASP A 233 10.48 6.78 7.15
CA ASP A 233 9.67 6.01 8.09
C ASP A 233 9.77 4.50 7.77
N LEU A 234 9.71 4.14 6.48
CA LEU A 234 9.88 2.76 6.02
C LEU A 234 11.30 2.22 6.28
N LEU A 235 12.32 3.03 6.01
CA LEU A 235 13.72 2.69 6.29
C LEU A 235 13.97 2.47 7.77
N ARG A 236 13.46 3.37 8.61
CA ARG A 236 13.59 3.29 10.07
C ARG A 236 12.91 2.04 10.62
N SER A 237 11.70 1.75 10.16
CA SER A 237 10.96 0.54 10.55
C SER A 237 11.72 -0.72 10.15
N GLY A 238 12.17 -0.81 8.88
CA GLY A 238 12.92 -1.96 8.39
C GLY A 238 14.25 -2.16 9.09
N LEU A 239 15.02 -1.09 9.34
CA LEU A 239 16.26 -1.18 10.11
C LEU A 239 16.00 -1.59 11.56
N GLY A 240 14.95 -1.07 12.19
CA GLY A 240 14.56 -1.47 13.56
C GLY A 240 14.27 -2.95 13.66
N GLU A 241 13.56 -3.51 12.68
CA GLU A 241 13.25 -4.94 12.63
C GLU A 241 14.48 -5.81 12.34
N LEU A 242 15.38 -5.39 11.44
CA LEU A 242 16.62 -6.12 11.18
C LEU A 242 17.58 -6.10 12.37
N LEU A 243 17.61 -4.98 13.12
CA LEU A 243 18.45 -4.81 14.31
C LEU A 243 17.79 -5.32 15.60
N GLU A 244 16.64 -6.00 15.47
CA GLU A 244 15.90 -6.58 16.61
C GLU A 244 15.64 -5.55 17.72
N HIS A 245 15.13 -4.37 17.31
CA HIS A 245 14.82 -3.30 18.24
C HIS A 245 13.81 -3.75 19.29
N ALA A 246 14.04 -3.37 20.56
CA ALA A 246 13.15 -3.72 21.66
C ALA A 246 11.71 -3.26 21.41
N LEU A 247 10.75 -4.03 21.88
CA LEU A 247 9.35 -3.67 21.82
C LEU A 247 9.08 -2.34 22.56
N PRO A 248 8.07 -1.56 22.15
CA PRO A 248 7.65 -0.39 22.92
C PRO A 248 7.34 -0.80 24.37
N ALA A 249 7.80 -0.01 25.33
CA ALA A 249 7.67 -0.31 26.78
C ALA A 249 6.21 -0.62 27.20
N ALA A 250 5.21 -0.02 26.53
CA ALA A 250 3.78 -0.31 26.77
C ALA A 250 3.42 -1.76 26.40
N THR A 251 3.90 -2.23 25.25
CA THR A 251 3.65 -3.60 24.76
C THR A 251 4.41 -4.63 25.61
N GLU A 252 5.63 -4.30 26.02
CA GLU A 252 6.43 -5.15 26.92
C GLU A 252 5.75 -5.33 28.29
N GLN A 253 5.22 -4.23 28.86
CA GLN A 253 4.44 -4.29 30.09
C GLN A 253 3.13 -5.10 29.95
N GLU A 254 2.45 -5.00 28.81
CA GLU A 254 1.25 -5.79 28.55
C GLU A 254 1.57 -7.30 28.47
N ILE A 255 2.66 -7.66 27.79
CA ILE A 255 3.15 -9.04 27.74
C ILE A 255 3.53 -9.56 29.15
N LEU A 256 4.26 -8.75 29.93
CA LEU A 256 4.61 -9.10 31.30
C LEU A 256 3.37 -9.28 32.18
N ASN A 257 2.38 -8.43 32.05
CA ASN A 257 1.11 -8.55 32.78
C ASN A 257 0.37 -9.84 32.42
N ILE A 258 0.29 -10.20 31.13
CA ILE A 258 -0.32 -11.45 30.68
C ILE A 258 0.43 -12.66 31.26
N LEU A 259 1.77 -12.66 31.20
CA LEU A 259 2.58 -13.75 31.68
C LEU A 259 2.51 -13.91 33.22
N THR A 260 2.38 -12.81 33.97
CA THR A 260 2.26 -12.86 35.43
C THR A 260 0.86 -13.30 35.89
N HIS A 261 -0.22 -12.94 35.15
CA HIS A 261 -1.57 -13.34 35.50
C HIS A 261 -1.99 -14.73 34.92
N SER A 262 -1.20 -15.29 34.00
CA SER A 262 -1.44 -16.63 33.44
C SER A 262 -0.86 -17.75 34.32
N LYS A 263 -0.31 -17.46 35.50
CA LYS A 263 0.22 -18.42 36.46
C LYS A 263 -0.75 -18.81 37.58
N GLU A 264 -1.98 -18.30 37.53
CA GLU A 264 -3.13 -18.76 38.34
C GLU A 264 -4.10 -19.60 37.47
#